data_639087cacdae74e1dfc880f4aff75012
#
_entry.id   639087cacdae74e1dfc880f4aff75012
#
_cell.length_a   1.000
_cell.length_b   1.000
_cell.length_c   1.000
_cell.angle_alpha   90.00
_cell.angle_beta   90.00
_cell.angle_gamma   90.00
#
_symmetry.space_group_name_H-M   'P 1'
#
loop_
_entity.id
_entity.type
_entity.pdbx_description
1 polymer ?
#
loop_
_entity_poly.entity_id
_entity_poly.type
_entity_poly.pdbx_seq_one_letter_code
_entity_poly.pdbx_strand_id
1 'polypeptide(L)'
;IDEEPIFDDRLLAMAQFIAHHYVCYFGEAISTAMPSGKSYKTRQKTFFVGDSYSEITLTPEQEDIQQAILQQGHKAHCIYGITGSGKTEVYIALANEMMKRNQSVLYLVPEIGISSQMFMRLKEVFGNSLVMYHSGMSPNERLLSWRRFYHGDAAIAVGTRSAIFMQASHLGLILIDEEHDASYKENSTPRYHTRTVAWYRHKNEGSMLVLGSATPSLETLYAVQGKRIMMHTLHKRYG
;
A
#
# COMPACT_ATOMS: atom_id res chain seq x y z
N ILE A 1 29.06 7.69 -2.81
CA ILE A 1 28.06 8.00 -3.86
C ILE A 1 27.47 6.65 -4.20
N ASP A 2 26.16 6.49 -4.08
CA ASP A 2 25.46 5.29 -4.49
C ASP A 2 25.56 5.13 -6.01
N GLU A 3 25.82 3.91 -6.49
CA GLU A 3 25.96 3.62 -7.93
C GLU A 3 24.60 3.73 -8.66
N GLU A 4 23.48 3.63 -7.92
CA GLU A 4 22.12 3.76 -8.44
C GLU A 4 21.38 4.88 -7.70
N PRO A 5 20.64 5.75 -8.40
CA PRO A 5 19.85 6.79 -7.75
C PRO A 5 18.73 6.15 -6.91
N ILE A 6 18.58 6.63 -5.68
CA ILE A 6 17.45 6.25 -4.80
C ILE A 6 16.15 6.96 -5.25
N PHE A 7 16.29 8.01 -6.04
CA PHE A 7 15.19 8.82 -6.55
C PHE A 7 14.91 8.52 -8.01
N ASP A 8 13.65 8.33 -8.31
CA ASP A 8 13.14 8.45 -9.67
C ASP A 8 12.27 9.72 -9.81
N ASP A 9 11.92 10.05 -11.05
CA ASP A 9 11.10 11.24 -11.35
C ASP A 9 9.73 11.21 -10.65
N ARG A 10 9.19 10.02 -10.39
CA ARG A 10 7.91 9.85 -9.69
C ARG A 10 8.01 10.27 -8.23
N LEU A 11 9.11 9.88 -7.55
CA LEU A 11 9.35 10.28 -6.17
C LEU A 11 9.57 11.79 -6.07
N LEU A 12 10.32 12.38 -7.01
CA LEU A 12 10.51 13.83 -7.08
C LEU A 12 9.20 14.57 -7.31
N ALA A 13 8.38 14.13 -8.25
CA ALA A 13 7.06 14.71 -8.50
C ALA A 13 6.12 14.60 -7.28
N MET A 14 6.16 13.47 -6.59
CA MET A 14 5.40 13.28 -5.35
C MET A 14 5.90 14.20 -4.23
N ALA A 15 7.20 14.39 -4.07
CA ALA A 15 7.76 15.33 -3.10
C ALA A 15 7.38 16.79 -3.45
N GLN A 16 7.35 17.17 -4.72
CA GLN A 16 6.85 18.47 -5.16
C GLN A 16 5.36 18.66 -4.84
N PHE A 17 4.54 17.65 -5.11
CA PHE A 17 3.13 17.66 -4.72
C PHE A 17 2.96 17.87 -3.21
N ILE A 18 3.71 17.15 -2.38
CA ILE A 18 3.66 17.26 -0.92
C ILE A 18 4.08 18.67 -0.47
N ALA A 19 5.18 19.20 -0.98
CA ALA A 19 5.67 20.53 -0.65
C ALA A 19 4.62 21.60 -0.97
N HIS A 20 3.98 21.52 -2.13
CA HIS A 20 2.93 22.46 -2.55
C HIS A 20 1.64 22.28 -1.73
N HIS A 21 1.15 21.04 -1.61
CA HIS A 21 -0.15 20.74 -0.99
C HIS A 21 -0.16 21.00 0.53
N TYR A 22 0.96 20.72 1.21
CA TYR A 22 1.10 20.88 2.66
C TYR A 22 1.90 22.12 3.08
N VAL A 23 2.27 22.96 2.13
CA VAL A 23 2.94 24.25 2.35
C VAL A 23 4.19 24.07 3.22
N CYS A 24 5.11 23.21 2.78
CA CYS A 24 6.39 22.96 3.44
C CYS A 24 7.55 23.14 2.45
N TYR A 25 8.79 23.18 2.98
CA TYR A 25 9.96 23.24 2.11
C TYR A 25 10.14 21.93 1.34
N PHE A 26 10.60 22.05 0.11
CA PHE A 26 10.83 20.89 -0.76
C PHE A 26 11.82 19.88 -0.15
N GLY A 27 12.87 20.37 0.55
CA GLY A 27 13.81 19.53 1.26
C GLY A 27 13.16 18.71 2.39
N GLU A 28 12.17 19.26 3.09
CA GLU A 28 11.40 18.52 4.12
C GLU A 28 10.55 17.41 3.49
N ALA A 29 9.89 17.72 2.36
CA ALA A 29 9.10 16.74 1.62
C ALA A 29 9.98 15.58 1.10
N ILE A 30 11.14 15.90 0.50
CA ILE A 30 12.11 14.87 0.08
C ILE A 30 12.59 14.04 1.26
N SER A 31 13.05 14.68 2.35
CA SER A 31 13.53 13.96 3.53
C SER A 31 12.51 13.00 4.13
N THR A 32 11.22 13.37 4.07
CA THR A 32 10.12 12.52 4.54
C THR A 32 9.88 11.33 3.60
N ALA A 33 10.02 11.54 2.30
CA ALA A 33 9.79 10.51 1.29
C ALA A 33 10.95 9.52 1.15
N MET A 34 12.15 9.87 1.66
CA MET A 34 13.35 9.04 1.55
C MET A 34 13.45 7.96 2.61
N PRO A 35 13.92 6.75 2.26
CA PRO A 35 14.36 5.79 3.25
C PRO A 35 15.65 6.28 3.91
N SER A 36 15.73 6.26 5.25
CA SER A 36 16.96 6.48 6.00
C SER A 36 17.76 5.18 6.09
N GLY A 37 19.09 5.25 5.95
CA GLY A 37 19.98 4.09 6.09
C GLY A 37 21.31 4.30 5.37
N LYS A 38 22.30 3.42 5.64
CA LYS A 38 23.57 3.40 4.90
C LYS A 38 23.50 2.33 3.83
N SER A 39 23.94 2.67 2.61
CA SER A 39 24.06 1.73 1.50
C SER A 39 25.06 0.62 1.83
N TYR A 40 24.57 -0.63 1.80
CA TYR A 40 25.44 -1.80 1.70
C TYR A 40 25.26 -2.41 0.32
N LYS A 41 26.36 -2.82 -0.34
CA LYS A 41 26.29 -3.53 -1.62
C LYS A 41 25.50 -4.82 -1.41
N THR A 42 24.26 -4.85 -1.84
CA THR A 42 23.46 -6.08 -1.87
C THR A 42 23.61 -6.67 -3.26
N ARG A 43 24.42 -7.72 -3.37
CA ARG A 43 24.39 -8.59 -4.55
C ARG A 43 23.25 -9.58 -4.32
N GLN A 44 22.19 -9.48 -5.11
CA GLN A 44 21.50 -10.62 -5.71
C GLN A 44 20.24 -10.12 -6.44
N LYS A 45 20.26 -10.23 -7.77
CA LYS A 45 19.04 -10.23 -8.57
C LYS A 45 18.41 -11.61 -8.37
N THR A 46 17.42 -11.70 -7.51
CA THR A 46 16.56 -12.88 -7.46
C THR A 46 15.28 -12.50 -8.19
N PHE A 47 15.13 -12.99 -9.40
CA PHE A 47 13.84 -12.98 -10.09
C PHE A 47 12.85 -13.79 -9.26
N PHE A 48 11.60 -13.36 -9.21
CA PHE A 48 10.50 -14.10 -8.60
C PHE A 48 10.44 -15.51 -9.25
N VAL A 49 11.00 -16.50 -8.58
CA VAL A 49 10.61 -17.87 -8.80
C VAL A 49 9.40 -18.07 -7.92
N GLY A 50 8.24 -18.31 -8.54
CA GLY A 50 6.97 -18.41 -7.84
C GLY A 50 7.01 -19.45 -6.74
N ASP A 51 7.10 -19.00 -5.50
CA ASP A 51 6.66 -19.80 -4.37
C ASP A 51 5.16 -20.04 -4.56
N SER A 52 4.73 -21.28 -4.37
CA SER A 52 3.33 -21.67 -4.51
C SER A 52 2.46 -20.79 -3.62
N TYR A 53 1.67 -19.92 -4.25
CA TYR A 53 0.67 -19.11 -3.55
C TYR A 53 -0.38 -20.06 -2.97
N SER A 54 -0.63 -19.99 -1.67
CA SER A 54 -1.73 -20.73 -1.08
C SER A 54 -3.04 -20.24 -1.70
N GLU A 55 -3.84 -21.15 -2.22
CA GLU A 55 -5.16 -20.82 -2.73
C GLU A 55 -6.01 -20.23 -1.61
N ILE A 56 -6.57 -19.06 -1.86
CA ILE A 56 -7.49 -18.40 -0.94
C ILE A 56 -8.89 -18.75 -1.43
N THR A 57 -9.66 -19.37 -0.57
CA THR A 57 -11.08 -19.62 -0.84
C THR A 57 -11.87 -18.39 -0.43
N LEU A 58 -12.40 -17.68 -1.41
CA LEU A 58 -13.30 -16.56 -1.21
C LEU A 58 -14.76 -17.08 -1.10
N THR A 59 -15.56 -16.32 -0.39
CA THR A 59 -17.02 -16.48 -0.45
C THR A 59 -17.57 -15.84 -1.72
N PRO A 60 -18.78 -16.19 -2.18
CA PRO A 60 -19.38 -15.57 -3.36
C PRO A 60 -19.44 -14.04 -3.28
N GLU A 61 -19.77 -13.47 -2.11
CA GLU A 61 -19.80 -12.02 -1.90
C GLU A 61 -18.40 -11.39 -2.04
N GLN A 62 -17.36 -12.04 -1.55
CA GLN A 62 -15.98 -11.59 -1.69
C GLN A 62 -15.47 -11.69 -3.13
N GLU A 63 -15.84 -12.76 -3.84
CA GLU A 63 -15.53 -12.95 -5.26
C GLU A 63 -16.18 -11.87 -6.12
N ASP A 64 -17.46 -11.56 -5.89
CA ASP A 64 -18.18 -10.51 -6.60
C ASP A 64 -17.51 -9.14 -6.43
N ILE A 65 -17.08 -8.82 -5.18
CA ILE A 65 -16.37 -7.57 -4.89
C ILE A 65 -15.00 -7.55 -5.57
N GLN A 66 -14.23 -8.64 -5.48
CA GLN A 66 -12.95 -8.75 -6.16
C GLN A 66 -13.09 -8.51 -7.67
N GLN A 67 -14.04 -9.20 -8.31
CA GLN A 67 -14.27 -9.07 -9.74
C GLN A 67 -14.71 -7.66 -10.13
N ALA A 68 -15.63 -7.05 -9.37
CA ALA A 68 -16.08 -5.67 -9.61
C ALA A 68 -14.92 -4.67 -9.55
N ILE A 69 -14.01 -4.83 -8.57
CA ILE A 69 -12.81 -4.00 -8.42
C ILE A 69 -11.86 -4.21 -9.61
N LEU A 70 -11.57 -5.45 -9.99
CA LEU A 70 -10.65 -5.77 -11.08
C LEU A 70 -11.13 -5.29 -12.44
N GLN A 71 -12.46 -5.30 -12.69
CA GLN A 71 -13.07 -4.81 -13.92
C GLN A 71 -13.01 -3.28 -14.04
N GLN A 72 -12.98 -2.57 -12.92
CA GLN A 72 -13.02 -1.11 -12.86
C GLN A 72 -11.78 -0.50 -12.18
N GLY A 73 -10.64 -1.15 -12.32
CA GLY A 73 -9.40 -0.81 -11.62
C GLY A 73 -8.84 0.60 -11.87
N HIS A 74 -9.34 1.32 -12.89
CA HIS A 74 -9.03 2.73 -13.12
C HIS A 74 -9.75 3.69 -12.15
N LYS A 75 -10.69 3.19 -11.35
CA LYS A 75 -11.38 3.94 -10.30
C LYS A 75 -10.77 3.64 -8.93
N ALA A 76 -11.05 4.50 -7.98
CA ALA A 76 -10.81 4.20 -6.57
C ALA A 76 -12.02 3.47 -5.98
N HIS A 77 -11.76 2.57 -5.04
CA HIS A 77 -12.77 1.71 -4.41
C HIS A 77 -12.73 1.85 -2.90
N CYS A 78 -13.88 1.65 -2.24
CA CYS A 78 -13.99 1.53 -0.80
C CYS A 78 -14.70 0.20 -0.48
N ILE A 79 -14.08 -0.65 0.34
CA ILE A 79 -14.70 -1.86 0.88
C ILE A 79 -15.19 -1.52 2.29
N TYR A 80 -16.50 -1.37 2.42
CA TYR A 80 -17.18 -1.20 3.69
C TYR A 80 -17.56 -2.56 4.27
N GLY A 81 -17.20 -2.80 5.53
CA GLY A 81 -17.57 -4.05 6.21
C GLY A 81 -17.08 -4.04 7.63
N ILE A 82 -17.88 -4.61 8.55
CA ILE A 82 -17.55 -4.70 9.97
C ILE A 82 -16.25 -5.48 10.19
N THR A 83 -15.66 -5.34 11.36
CA THR A 83 -14.48 -6.13 11.76
C THR A 83 -14.83 -7.63 11.73
N GLY A 84 -13.97 -8.43 11.07
CA GLY A 84 -14.24 -9.86 10.86
C GLY A 84 -15.16 -10.16 9.66
N SER A 85 -15.49 -9.18 8.80
CA SER A 85 -16.26 -9.43 7.56
C SER A 85 -15.43 -10.06 6.43
N GLY A 86 -14.13 -10.28 6.63
CA GLY A 86 -13.25 -10.87 5.64
C GLY A 86 -12.68 -9.89 4.61
N LYS A 87 -12.60 -8.60 4.92
CA LYS A 87 -11.92 -7.60 4.07
C LYS A 87 -10.50 -8.04 3.70
N THR A 88 -9.75 -8.57 4.66
CA THR A 88 -8.37 -9.02 4.47
C THR A 88 -8.26 -10.10 3.38
N GLU A 89 -9.20 -11.04 3.31
CA GLU A 89 -9.19 -12.09 2.27
C GLU A 89 -9.39 -11.49 0.88
N VAL A 90 -10.24 -10.47 0.75
CA VAL A 90 -10.40 -9.72 -0.51
C VAL A 90 -9.10 -8.98 -0.87
N TYR A 91 -8.42 -8.37 0.10
CA TYR A 91 -7.13 -7.68 -0.14
C TYR A 91 -6.06 -8.66 -0.62
N ILE A 92 -5.96 -9.82 0.02
CA ILE A 92 -5.00 -10.86 -0.36
C ILE A 92 -5.31 -11.38 -1.77
N ALA A 93 -6.59 -11.59 -2.09
CA ALA A 93 -7.00 -12.03 -3.42
C ALA A 93 -6.70 -10.98 -4.51
N LEU A 94 -6.93 -9.69 -4.24
CA LEU A 94 -6.55 -8.60 -5.13
C LEU A 94 -5.04 -8.52 -5.31
N ALA A 95 -4.27 -8.68 -4.23
CA ALA A 95 -2.82 -8.68 -4.29
C ALA A 95 -2.28 -9.83 -5.14
N ASN A 96 -2.83 -11.04 -5.01
CA ASN A 96 -2.48 -12.18 -5.84
C ASN A 96 -2.73 -11.90 -7.34
N GLU A 97 -3.86 -11.26 -7.68
CA GLU A 97 -4.15 -10.90 -9.07
C GLU A 97 -3.16 -9.87 -9.63
N MET A 98 -2.73 -8.90 -8.82
CA MET A 98 -1.70 -7.95 -9.25
C MET A 98 -0.36 -8.65 -9.47
N MET A 99 0.03 -9.58 -8.60
CA MET A 99 1.26 -10.35 -8.76
C MET A 99 1.25 -11.21 -10.02
N LYS A 100 0.12 -11.86 -10.35
CA LYS A 100 -0.05 -12.61 -11.62
C LYS A 100 0.14 -11.70 -12.85
N ARG A 101 -0.14 -10.40 -12.72
CA ARG A 101 0.08 -9.37 -13.76
C ARG A 101 1.45 -8.73 -13.71
N ASN A 102 2.38 -9.25 -12.90
CA ASN A 102 3.71 -8.68 -12.63
C ASN A 102 3.64 -7.23 -12.12
N GLN A 103 2.64 -6.93 -11.30
CA GLN A 103 2.44 -5.64 -10.67
C GLN A 103 2.68 -5.74 -9.16
N SER A 104 3.27 -4.69 -8.60
CA SER A 104 3.56 -4.59 -7.17
C SER A 104 2.35 -4.06 -6.39
N VAL A 105 2.28 -4.43 -5.13
CA VAL A 105 1.21 -4.04 -4.21
C VAL A 105 1.80 -3.33 -2.99
N LEU A 106 1.21 -2.19 -2.66
CA LEU A 106 1.48 -1.47 -1.43
C LEU A 106 0.27 -1.61 -0.50
N TYR A 107 0.46 -2.31 0.61
CA TYR A 107 -0.58 -2.56 1.59
C TYR A 107 -0.30 -1.79 2.88
N LEU A 108 -1.12 -0.80 3.16
CA LEU A 108 -0.98 0.09 4.30
C LEU A 108 -1.96 -0.32 5.40
N VAL A 109 -1.44 -0.37 6.63
CA VAL A 109 -2.19 -0.70 7.84
C VAL A 109 -1.92 0.35 8.90
N PRO A 110 -2.85 0.58 9.86
CA PRO A 110 -2.61 1.48 11.00
C PRO A 110 -1.38 1.06 11.80
N GLU A 111 -0.76 1.99 12.53
CA GLU A 111 0.44 1.67 13.35
C GLU A 111 0.20 0.54 14.35
N ILE A 112 -1.00 0.46 14.92
CA ILE A 112 -1.43 -0.63 15.82
C ILE A 112 -1.98 -1.85 15.07
N GLY A 113 -2.10 -1.78 13.74
CA GLY A 113 -2.74 -2.81 12.90
C GLY A 113 -1.80 -3.93 12.47
N ILE A 114 -0.48 -3.77 12.62
CA ILE A 114 0.48 -4.83 12.30
C ILE A 114 0.49 -5.84 13.47
N SER A 115 -0.58 -6.61 13.58
CA SER A 115 -0.57 -7.73 14.52
C SER A 115 0.35 -8.85 14.03
N SER A 116 0.97 -9.58 14.97
CA SER A 116 1.77 -10.75 14.62
C SER A 116 0.97 -11.77 13.82
N GLN A 117 -0.33 -11.89 14.09
CA GLN A 117 -1.22 -12.80 13.38
C GLN A 117 -1.43 -12.38 11.91
N MET A 118 -1.70 -11.10 11.66
CA MET A 118 -1.83 -10.57 10.30
C MET A 118 -0.53 -10.75 9.50
N PHE A 119 0.61 -10.41 10.11
CA PHE A 119 1.91 -10.58 9.47
C PHE A 119 2.18 -12.05 9.12
N MET A 120 1.93 -12.98 10.05
CA MET A 120 2.10 -14.42 9.81
C MET A 120 1.21 -14.88 8.66
N ARG A 121 -0.06 -14.45 8.63
CA ARG A 121 -0.99 -14.78 7.55
C ARG A 121 -0.50 -14.30 6.18
N LEU A 122 -0.03 -13.05 6.08
CA LEU A 122 0.52 -12.52 4.83
C LEU A 122 1.81 -13.23 4.43
N LYS A 123 2.66 -13.59 5.40
CA LYS A 123 3.89 -14.31 5.16
C LYS A 123 3.65 -15.75 4.69
N GLU A 124 2.63 -16.41 5.21
CA GLU A 124 2.20 -17.74 4.73
C GLU A 124 1.75 -17.71 3.28
N VAL A 125 1.06 -16.63 2.87
CA VAL A 125 0.55 -16.49 1.50
C VAL A 125 1.64 -16.04 0.55
N PHE A 126 2.44 -15.04 0.92
CA PHE A 126 3.33 -14.33 -0.01
C PHE A 126 4.82 -14.67 0.17
N GLY A 127 5.17 -15.40 1.23
CA GLY A 127 6.53 -15.89 1.44
C GLY A 127 7.60 -14.81 1.34
N ASN A 128 8.59 -15.04 0.48
CA ASN A 128 9.70 -14.13 0.22
C ASN A 128 9.33 -12.92 -0.65
N SER A 129 8.16 -12.93 -1.28
CA SER A 129 7.64 -11.81 -2.07
C SER A 129 7.15 -10.64 -1.20
N LEU A 130 7.12 -10.82 0.13
CA LEU A 130 6.67 -9.84 1.11
C LEU A 130 7.86 -9.10 1.74
N VAL A 131 7.75 -7.77 1.86
CA VAL A 131 8.60 -6.93 2.71
C VAL A 131 7.76 -6.11 3.66
N MET A 132 8.36 -5.79 4.81
CA MET A 132 7.76 -4.90 5.82
C MET A 132 8.42 -3.53 5.76
N TYR A 133 7.64 -2.47 6.11
CA TYR A 133 8.16 -1.11 6.22
C TYR A 133 7.40 -0.31 7.28
N HIS A 134 8.03 -0.11 8.44
CA HIS A 134 7.41 0.64 9.56
C HIS A 134 8.48 1.29 10.46
N SER A 135 8.05 2.19 11.33
CA SER A 135 8.92 2.99 12.22
C SER A 135 9.73 2.16 13.22
N GLY A 136 9.24 0.98 13.61
CA GLY A 136 9.94 0.06 14.53
C GLY A 136 11.13 -0.69 13.92
N MET A 137 11.34 -0.60 12.59
CA MET A 137 12.49 -1.20 11.93
C MET A 137 13.71 -0.29 12.01
N SER A 138 14.90 -0.87 12.06
CA SER A 138 16.13 -0.11 11.95
C SER A 138 16.24 0.60 10.57
N PRO A 139 17.01 1.71 10.48
CA PRO A 139 17.20 2.40 9.20
C PRO A 139 17.70 1.49 8.06
N ASN A 140 18.60 0.55 8.38
CA ASN A 140 19.17 -0.36 7.40
C ASN A 140 18.15 -1.40 6.92
N GLU A 141 17.30 -1.94 7.81
CA GLU A 141 16.20 -2.84 7.43
C GLU A 141 15.19 -2.14 6.55
N ARG A 142 14.84 -0.89 6.85
CA ARG A 142 13.94 -0.08 6.01
C ARG A 142 14.53 0.15 4.62
N LEU A 143 15.82 0.50 4.53
CA LEU A 143 16.48 0.69 3.24
C LEU A 143 16.54 -0.62 2.44
N LEU A 144 16.80 -1.77 3.09
CA LEU A 144 16.81 -3.07 2.45
C LEU A 144 15.42 -3.42 1.90
N SER A 145 14.36 -3.24 2.71
CA SER A 145 12.97 -3.46 2.29
C SER A 145 12.57 -2.56 1.12
N TRP A 146 12.97 -1.28 1.18
CA TRP A 146 12.75 -0.33 0.08
C TRP A 146 13.40 -0.82 -1.22
N ARG A 147 14.68 -1.18 -1.18
CA ARG A 147 15.41 -1.67 -2.36
C ARG A 147 14.80 -2.94 -2.94
N ARG A 148 14.47 -3.92 -2.10
CA ARG A 148 13.82 -5.14 -2.54
C ARG A 148 12.50 -4.87 -3.27
N PHE A 149 11.70 -3.93 -2.75
CA PHE A 149 10.45 -3.54 -3.39
C PHE A 149 10.68 -2.72 -4.67
N TYR A 150 11.64 -1.80 -4.65
CA TYR A 150 11.99 -0.97 -5.81
C TYR A 150 12.50 -1.79 -7.01
N HIS A 151 13.37 -2.76 -6.75
CA HIS A 151 13.94 -3.62 -7.80
C HIS A 151 13.02 -4.78 -8.21
N GLY A 152 11.88 -4.97 -7.55
CA GLY A 152 10.97 -6.08 -7.81
C GLY A 152 11.39 -7.41 -7.17
N ASP A 153 12.37 -7.42 -6.25
CA ASP A 153 12.74 -8.61 -5.45
C ASP A 153 11.67 -8.93 -4.39
N ALA A 154 10.74 -8.01 -4.18
CA ALA A 154 9.51 -8.21 -3.43
C ALA A 154 8.35 -7.58 -4.21
N ALA A 155 7.24 -8.30 -4.34
CA ALA A 155 6.06 -7.82 -5.03
C ALA A 155 5.11 -7.07 -4.10
N ILE A 156 5.17 -7.35 -2.80
CA ILE A 156 4.26 -6.78 -1.82
C ILE A 156 5.06 -6.08 -0.72
N ALA A 157 4.74 -4.82 -0.49
CA ALA A 157 5.21 -4.08 0.67
C ALA A 157 4.04 -3.84 1.62
N VAL A 158 4.17 -4.30 2.86
CA VAL A 158 3.21 -4.03 3.94
C VAL A 158 3.85 -3.05 4.92
N GLY A 159 3.12 -2.01 5.27
CA GLY A 159 3.69 -1.03 6.17
C GLY A 159 2.69 -0.04 6.74
N THR A 160 3.19 0.83 7.59
CA THR A 160 2.40 1.90 8.19
C THR A 160 2.42 3.15 7.32
N ARG A 161 1.95 4.26 7.83
CA ARG A 161 1.84 5.57 7.17
C ARG A 161 2.98 5.90 6.20
N SER A 162 4.24 5.75 6.63
CA SER A 162 5.40 6.13 5.81
C SER A 162 5.69 5.19 4.64
N ALA A 163 5.12 4.00 4.62
CA ALA A 163 5.27 3.07 3.50
C ALA A 163 4.63 3.61 2.21
N ILE A 164 3.74 4.61 2.30
CA ILE A 164 3.13 5.26 1.12
C ILE A 164 4.17 5.84 0.15
N PHE A 165 5.39 6.08 0.59
CA PHE A 165 6.48 6.62 -0.22
C PHE A 165 7.30 5.54 -0.94
N MET A 166 7.13 4.27 -0.60
CA MET A 166 7.86 3.19 -1.26
C MET A 166 7.55 3.15 -2.75
N GLN A 167 8.60 3.10 -3.56
CA GLN A 167 8.49 3.06 -5.02
C GLN A 167 8.61 1.63 -5.53
N ALA A 168 7.91 1.34 -6.60
CA ALA A 168 8.04 0.10 -7.37
C ALA A 168 8.00 0.42 -8.87
N SER A 169 8.66 -0.39 -9.69
CA SER A 169 8.68 -0.19 -11.14
C SER A 169 7.27 -0.21 -11.74
N HIS A 170 6.41 -1.11 -11.25
CA HIS A 170 5.05 -1.29 -11.73
C HIS A 170 4.08 -1.43 -10.54
N LEU A 171 3.79 -0.31 -9.87
CA LEU A 171 2.81 -0.29 -8.79
C LEU A 171 1.40 -0.45 -9.35
N GLY A 172 0.76 -1.61 -9.11
CA GLY A 172 -0.59 -1.91 -9.60
C GLY A 172 -1.69 -1.59 -8.60
N LEU A 173 -1.39 -1.68 -7.29
CA LEU A 173 -2.41 -1.57 -6.25
C LEU A 173 -1.87 -0.89 -5.00
N ILE A 174 -2.66 0.03 -4.47
CA ILE A 174 -2.50 0.61 -3.13
C ILE A 174 -3.74 0.20 -2.31
N LEU A 175 -3.50 -0.54 -1.24
CA LEU A 175 -4.50 -0.92 -0.24
C LEU A 175 -4.29 -0.07 1.03
N ILE A 176 -5.34 0.49 1.58
CA ILE A 176 -5.33 1.18 2.87
C ILE A 176 -6.42 0.55 3.74
N ASP A 177 -6.01 -0.25 4.70
CA ASP A 177 -6.93 -0.84 5.67
C ASP A 177 -7.23 0.14 6.80
N GLU A 178 -8.47 0.08 7.33
CA GLU A 178 -9.00 1.01 8.35
C GLU A 178 -8.65 2.48 8.02
N GLU A 179 -9.01 2.92 6.78
CA GLU A 179 -8.60 4.19 6.18
C GLU A 179 -8.94 5.44 7.02
N HIS A 180 -9.87 5.28 7.96
CA HIS A 180 -10.32 6.31 8.89
C HIS A 180 -9.37 6.53 10.08
N ASP A 181 -8.39 5.62 10.29
CA ASP A 181 -7.52 5.66 11.45
C ASP A 181 -6.65 6.92 11.47
N ALA A 182 -6.59 7.58 12.64
CA ALA A 182 -5.87 8.82 12.83
C ALA A 182 -4.35 8.69 12.63
N SER A 183 -3.78 7.47 12.75
CA SER A 183 -2.34 7.22 12.57
C SER A 183 -1.87 7.46 11.13
N TYR A 184 -2.79 7.53 10.17
CA TYR A 184 -2.48 7.91 8.79
C TYR A 184 -2.19 9.40 8.59
N LYS A 185 -2.41 10.23 9.61
CA LYS A 185 -2.03 11.64 9.61
C LYS A 185 -0.64 11.81 10.25
N GLU A 186 0.29 12.45 9.53
CA GLU A 186 1.57 12.88 10.08
C GLU A 186 1.40 14.12 10.94
N ASN A 187 1.97 14.12 12.14
CA ASN A 187 1.86 15.23 13.10
C ASN A 187 3.00 16.23 12.96
N SER A 188 4.14 15.81 12.44
CA SER A 188 5.29 16.68 12.14
C SER A 188 5.27 17.16 10.68
N THR A 189 6.06 18.18 10.37
CA THR A 189 6.18 18.71 9.00
C THR A 189 6.97 17.74 8.11
N PRO A 190 6.44 17.47 6.89
CA PRO A 190 5.16 17.87 6.32
C PRO A 190 4.00 17.08 6.94
N ARG A 191 2.96 17.76 7.34
CA ARG A 191 1.77 17.16 7.98
C ARG A 191 0.89 16.45 6.96
N TYR A 192 1.46 15.52 6.20
CA TYR A 192 0.73 14.81 5.15
C TYR A 192 -0.29 13.81 5.73
N HIS A 193 -1.26 13.47 4.91
CA HIS A 193 -2.21 12.39 5.16
C HIS A 193 -1.99 11.30 4.11
N THR A 194 -1.79 10.07 4.55
CA THR A 194 -1.50 8.92 3.67
C THR A 194 -2.52 8.76 2.55
N ARG A 195 -3.82 8.89 2.86
CA ARG A 195 -4.89 8.80 1.86
C ARG A 195 -4.76 9.87 0.76
N THR A 196 -4.35 11.09 1.10
CA THR A 196 -4.13 12.16 0.10
C THR A 196 -2.96 11.82 -0.83
N VAL A 197 -1.87 11.28 -0.29
CA VAL A 197 -0.72 10.84 -1.08
C VAL A 197 -1.10 9.62 -1.93
N ALA A 198 -1.85 8.67 -1.39
CA ALA A 198 -2.35 7.51 -2.13
C ALA A 198 -3.27 7.93 -3.29
N TRP A 199 -4.12 8.94 -3.07
CA TRP A 199 -4.96 9.51 -4.12
C TRP A 199 -4.12 10.16 -5.23
N TYR A 200 -3.08 10.90 -4.86
CA TYR A 200 -2.12 11.46 -5.82
C TYR A 200 -1.46 10.36 -6.65
N ARG A 201 -0.98 9.28 -6.02
CA ARG A 201 -0.34 8.15 -6.69
C ARG A 201 -1.31 7.43 -7.63
N HIS A 202 -2.54 7.16 -7.16
CA HIS A 202 -3.60 6.59 -7.99
C HIS A 202 -3.82 7.38 -9.27
N LYS A 203 -3.88 8.73 -9.19
CA LYS A 203 -4.13 9.59 -10.35
C LYS A 203 -2.96 9.74 -11.29
N ASN A 204 -1.74 9.72 -10.78
CA ASN A 204 -0.54 10.06 -11.56
C ASN A 204 0.30 8.83 -11.94
N GLU A 205 0.24 7.75 -11.17
CA GLU A 205 0.99 6.52 -11.42
C GLU A 205 0.10 5.40 -12.02
N GLY A 206 -1.22 5.61 -12.07
CA GLY A 206 -2.17 4.65 -12.64
C GLY A 206 -2.43 3.43 -11.75
N SER A 207 -1.97 3.42 -10.50
CA SER A 207 -2.24 2.33 -9.56
C SER A 207 -3.71 2.30 -9.14
N MET A 208 -4.29 1.11 -8.97
CA MET A 208 -5.59 0.93 -8.34
C MET A 208 -5.53 1.40 -6.88
N LEU A 209 -6.58 2.04 -6.37
CA LEU A 209 -6.69 2.44 -4.97
C LEU A 209 -7.89 1.76 -4.33
N VAL A 210 -7.66 1.02 -3.26
CA VAL A 210 -8.70 0.36 -2.47
C VAL A 210 -8.56 0.80 -1.01
N LEU A 211 -9.62 1.39 -0.49
CA LEU A 211 -9.76 1.82 0.90
C LEU A 211 -10.64 0.80 1.64
N GLY A 212 -10.26 0.37 2.82
CA GLY A 212 -11.06 -0.51 3.64
C GLY A 212 -11.43 0.13 4.97
N SER A 213 -12.66 -0.04 5.40
CA SER A 213 -13.09 0.47 6.70
C SER A 213 -14.39 -0.17 7.19
N ALA A 214 -14.49 -0.31 8.51
CA ALA A 214 -15.77 -0.56 9.19
C ALA A 214 -16.55 0.74 9.42
N THR A 215 -15.88 1.89 9.45
CA THR A 215 -16.44 3.22 9.70
C THR A 215 -15.78 4.23 8.76
N PRO A 216 -16.12 4.24 7.45
CA PRO A 216 -15.48 5.11 6.49
C PRO A 216 -15.50 6.59 6.91
N SER A 217 -14.40 7.28 6.64
CA SER A 217 -14.28 8.72 6.93
C SER A 217 -15.28 9.56 6.13
N LEU A 218 -15.61 10.75 6.64
CA LEU A 218 -16.52 11.67 5.94
C LEU A 218 -16.03 12.04 4.56
N GLU A 219 -14.71 12.18 4.38
CA GLU A 219 -14.08 12.48 3.09
C GLU A 219 -14.28 11.34 2.10
N THR A 220 -14.14 10.08 2.56
CA THR A 220 -14.40 8.90 1.74
C THR A 220 -15.87 8.80 1.37
N LEU A 221 -16.79 9.00 2.32
CA LEU A 221 -18.23 9.01 2.06
C LEU A 221 -18.63 10.13 1.08
N TYR A 222 -18.07 11.32 1.24
CA TYR A 222 -18.29 12.43 0.30
C TYR A 222 -17.76 12.11 -1.11
N ALA A 223 -16.62 11.44 -1.20
CA ALA A 223 -16.07 11.01 -2.48
C ALA A 223 -16.92 9.90 -3.16
N VAL A 224 -17.52 9.01 -2.36
CA VAL A 224 -18.50 8.00 -2.82
C VAL A 224 -19.75 8.69 -3.34
N GLN A 225 -20.33 9.63 -2.61
CA GLN A 225 -21.49 10.39 -3.04
C GLN A 225 -21.22 11.14 -4.36
N GLY A 226 -20.01 11.69 -4.52
CA GLY A 226 -19.54 12.34 -5.75
C GLY A 226 -19.12 11.38 -6.86
N LYS A 227 -19.34 10.05 -6.72
CA LYS A 227 -18.98 8.98 -7.69
C LYS A 227 -17.49 8.94 -8.05
N ARG A 228 -16.63 9.50 -7.19
CA ARG A 228 -15.16 9.44 -7.35
C ARG A 228 -14.58 8.15 -6.79
N ILE A 229 -15.27 7.55 -5.81
CA ILE A 229 -14.96 6.25 -5.21
C ILE A 229 -16.19 5.35 -5.39
N MET A 230 -15.98 4.09 -5.76
CA MET A 230 -17.02 3.07 -5.77
C MET A 230 -17.05 2.35 -4.43
N MET A 231 -18.23 2.28 -3.81
CA MET A 231 -18.41 1.56 -2.55
C MET A 231 -18.86 0.13 -2.80
N HIS A 232 -18.22 -0.81 -2.12
CA HIS A 232 -18.57 -2.23 -2.04
C HIS A 232 -18.85 -2.57 -0.58
N THR A 233 -19.86 -3.38 -0.29
CA THR A 233 -20.26 -3.71 1.08
C THR A 233 -20.14 -5.21 1.34
N LEU A 234 -19.46 -5.59 2.41
CA LEU A 234 -19.45 -6.94 2.97
C LEU A 234 -20.42 -6.99 4.15
N HIS A 235 -21.51 -7.76 3.98
CA HIS A 235 -22.61 -7.78 4.94
C HIS A 235 -22.45 -8.81 6.05
N LYS A 236 -21.72 -9.91 5.79
CA LYS A 236 -21.63 -11.03 6.71
C LYS A 236 -20.33 -10.99 7.51
N ARG A 237 -20.43 -11.35 8.78
CA ARG A 237 -19.26 -11.65 9.61
C ARG A 237 -18.87 -13.11 9.39
N TYR A 238 -17.60 -13.35 9.13
CA TYR A 238 -17.00 -14.68 9.05
C TYR A 238 -16.13 -14.87 10.29
N GLY A 239 -16.55 -15.73 11.19
CA GLY A 239 -15.85 -16.12 12.41
C GLY A 239 -16.50 -17.34 12.99
#